data_440147dd6e19a473a088ef2727a577a5
#
_entry.id   440147dd6e19a473a088ef2727a577a5
#
_cell.length_a   1.000
_cell.length_b   1.000
_cell.length_c   1.000
_cell.angle_alpha   90.00
_cell.angle_beta   90.00
_cell.angle_gamma   90.00
#
_symmetry.space_group_name_H-M   'P 1'
#
loop_
_entity.id
_entity.type
_entity.pdbx_description
1 polymer ?
#
loop_
_entity_poly.entity_id
_entity_poly.type
_entity_poly.pdbx_seq_one_letter_code
_entity_poly.pdbx_strand_id
1 'polypeptide(L)'
;PRPLLDRMELIEVSGYITEEKVEIAKRHLVPKELENTGLDQLEEKPKFAKATLEKIIESYTRESGVRQLEKQINKAMRKLAFKQAMDKQLPYTKITPDKLEDLLGKPPFTRDIYQGNKYAGVVTGLAWTSVGGEILFIETSLSKGKAGKLTLTGNLGDVMKESAVIALEYVKAHISALNVDYRIFEQWNIHIHVPEGATPKDGPSAGITIATSIASALTQRKVRKNTAMTGEITLRGKVLPVGGI
;
A
#
# COMPACT_ATOMS: atom_id res chain seq x y z
N PRO A 1 24.95 14.57 -7.87
CA PRO A 1 24.96 16.03 -7.62
C PRO A 1 24.21 16.75 -8.73
N ARG A 2 23.40 17.79 -8.40
CA ARG A 2 22.62 18.57 -9.35
C ARG A 2 23.40 19.05 -10.58
N PRO A 3 24.63 19.56 -10.47
CA PRO A 3 25.39 19.98 -11.64
C PRO A 3 25.73 18.88 -12.64
N LEU A 4 25.65 17.61 -12.23
CA LEU A 4 25.80 16.45 -13.12
C LEU A 4 24.52 16.14 -13.85
N LEU A 5 23.38 16.23 -13.15
CA LEU A 5 22.04 16.00 -13.71
C LEU A 5 21.72 17.00 -14.82
N ASP A 6 22.14 18.27 -14.67
CA ASP A 6 21.93 19.32 -15.67
C ASP A 6 22.65 19.07 -17.02
N ARG A 7 23.57 18.10 -17.05
CA ARG A 7 24.35 17.71 -18.25
C ARG A 7 23.98 16.34 -18.79
N MET A 8 22.95 15.70 -18.21
CA MET A 8 22.49 14.36 -18.57
C MET A 8 21.06 14.42 -19.09
N GLU A 9 20.80 13.62 -20.10
CA GLU A 9 19.42 13.33 -20.51
C GLU A 9 18.84 12.30 -19.56
N LEU A 10 17.69 12.63 -18.94
CA LEU A 10 16.97 11.75 -18.05
C LEU A 10 15.93 10.97 -18.87
N ILE A 11 16.10 9.67 -18.96
CA ILE A 11 15.12 8.77 -19.55
C ILE A 11 14.32 8.16 -18.40
N GLU A 12 13.06 8.56 -18.28
CA GLU A 12 12.15 7.99 -17.30
C GLU A 12 11.66 6.61 -17.75
N VAL A 13 11.87 5.60 -16.91
CA VAL A 13 11.34 4.25 -17.11
C VAL A 13 10.32 3.98 -16.03
N SER A 14 9.05 3.83 -16.42
CA SER A 14 7.96 3.48 -15.52
C SER A 14 8.13 2.06 -14.95
N GLY A 15 7.61 1.83 -13.75
CA GLY A 15 7.46 0.48 -13.21
C GLY A 15 6.34 -0.29 -13.94
N TYR A 16 6.29 -1.59 -13.70
CA TYR A 16 5.25 -2.46 -14.24
C TYR A 16 4.04 -2.53 -13.30
N ILE A 17 2.84 -2.50 -13.86
CA ILE A 17 1.61 -2.82 -13.13
C ILE A 17 1.49 -4.33 -12.89
N THR A 18 0.58 -4.75 -12.00
CA THR A 18 0.42 -6.16 -11.63
C THR A 18 0.15 -7.06 -12.83
N GLU A 19 -0.69 -6.62 -13.76
CA GLU A 19 -1.05 -7.34 -14.99
C GLU A 19 0.17 -7.57 -15.89
N GLU A 20 0.98 -6.54 -16.07
CA GLU A 20 2.22 -6.62 -16.83
C GLU A 20 3.23 -7.58 -16.19
N LYS A 21 3.40 -7.49 -14.86
CA LYS A 21 4.27 -8.41 -14.11
C LYS A 21 3.82 -9.88 -14.26
N VAL A 22 2.51 -10.12 -14.25
CA VAL A 22 1.95 -11.47 -14.48
C VAL A 22 2.30 -11.97 -15.89
N GLU A 23 2.15 -11.13 -16.92
CA GLU A 23 2.50 -11.51 -18.29
C GLU A 23 4.01 -11.73 -18.48
N ILE A 24 4.84 -10.87 -17.89
CA ILE A 24 6.30 -11.07 -17.87
C ILE A 24 6.66 -12.38 -17.17
N ALA A 25 6.04 -12.66 -16.02
CA ALA A 25 6.27 -13.90 -15.30
C ALA A 25 5.94 -15.14 -16.14
N LYS A 26 4.78 -15.15 -16.78
CA LYS A 26 4.33 -16.28 -17.62
C LYS A 26 5.21 -16.50 -18.84
N ARG A 27 5.54 -15.41 -19.55
CA ARG A 27 6.23 -15.51 -20.84
C ARG A 27 7.73 -15.67 -20.70
N HIS A 28 8.32 -15.16 -19.64
CA HIS A 28 9.78 -15.09 -19.52
C HIS A 28 10.32 -15.73 -18.25
N LEU A 29 9.80 -15.35 -17.06
CA LEU A 29 10.43 -15.78 -15.81
C LEU A 29 10.18 -17.25 -15.49
N VAL A 30 8.93 -17.71 -15.62
CA VAL A 30 8.58 -19.13 -15.36
C VAL A 30 9.30 -20.08 -16.32
N PRO A 31 9.31 -19.86 -17.66
CA PRO A 31 10.08 -20.70 -18.58
C PRO A 31 11.58 -20.72 -18.26
N LYS A 32 12.17 -19.56 -18.00
CA LYS A 32 13.59 -19.44 -17.63
C LYS A 32 13.93 -20.24 -16.37
N GLU A 33 13.08 -20.14 -15.34
CA GLU A 33 13.34 -20.83 -14.08
C GLU A 33 13.04 -22.34 -14.14
N LEU A 34 12.15 -22.76 -15.02
CA LEU A 34 11.99 -24.19 -15.35
C LEU A 34 13.27 -24.78 -15.94
N GLU A 35 13.86 -24.10 -16.93
CA GLU A 35 15.10 -24.51 -17.56
C GLU A 35 16.27 -24.49 -16.55
N ASN A 36 16.42 -23.40 -15.78
CA ASN A 36 17.47 -23.26 -14.78
C ASN A 36 17.44 -24.36 -13.70
N THR A 37 16.27 -24.93 -13.42
CA THR A 37 16.09 -25.98 -12.39
C THR A 37 15.99 -27.38 -12.95
N GLY A 38 16.03 -27.56 -14.29
CA GLY A 38 15.88 -28.84 -14.97
C GLY A 38 14.47 -29.45 -14.90
N LEU A 39 13.48 -28.68 -14.39
CA LEU A 39 12.10 -29.13 -14.31
C LEU A 39 11.38 -29.11 -15.68
N ASP A 40 11.99 -28.49 -16.67
CA ASP A 40 11.54 -28.49 -18.06
C ASP A 40 11.68 -29.86 -18.75
N GLN A 41 12.54 -30.75 -18.22
CA GLN A 41 12.77 -32.09 -18.72
C GLN A 41 11.70 -33.12 -18.27
N LEU A 42 10.83 -32.72 -17.32
CA LEU A 42 9.79 -33.61 -16.80
C LEU A 42 8.61 -33.72 -17.80
N GLU A 43 7.99 -34.90 -17.86
CA GLU A 43 6.75 -35.10 -18.65
C GLU A 43 5.65 -34.17 -18.17
N GLU A 44 5.44 -34.07 -16.84
CA GLU A 44 4.52 -33.12 -16.21
C GLU A 44 5.29 -31.98 -15.58
N LYS A 45 5.29 -30.84 -16.26
CA LYS A 45 5.96 -29.61 -15.78
C LYS A 45 5.11 -28.85 -14.78
N PRO A 46 5.69 -28.26 -13.71
CA PRO A 46 4.95 -27.43 -12.80
C PRO A 46 4.46 -26.15 -13.48
N LYS A 47 3.18 -25.80 -13.23
CA LYS A 47 2.52 -24.63 -13.83
C LYS A 47 1.98 -23.72 -12.74
N PHE A 48 2.30 -22.44 -12.82
CA PHE A 48 1.72 -21.42 -11.96
C PHE A 48 0.37 -20.97 -12.52
N ALA A 49 -0.69 -21.04 -11.71
CA ALA A 49 -1.95 -20.42 -12.05
C ALA A 49 -1.80 -18.88 -12.05
N LYS A 50 -2.63 -18.17 -12.82
CA LYS A 50 -2.63 -16.69 -12.85
C LYS A 50 -2.77 -16.11 -11.45
N ALA A 51 -3.75 -16.57 -10.68
CA ALA A 51 -3.98 -16.15 -9.30
C ALA A 51 -2.78 -16.38 -8.36
N THR A 52 -1.95 -17.40 -8.66
CA THR A 52 -0.74 -17.68 -7.89
C THR A 52 0.33 -16.62 -8.15
N LEU A 53 0.53 -16.24 -9.40
CA LEU A 53 1.47 -15.18 -9.77
C LEU A 53 1.02 -13.83 -9.19
N GLU A 54 -0.26 -13.51 -9.29
CA GLU A 54 -0.86 -12.32 -8.64
C GLU A 54 -0.59 -12.34 -7.13
N LYS A 55 -0.80 -13.46 -6.45
CA LYS A 55 -0.53 -13.61 -5.02
C LYS A 55 0.96 -13.46 -4.68
N ILE A 56 1.87 -13.96 -5.52
CA ILE A 56 3.32 -13.74 -5.32
C ILE A 56 3.64 -12.25 -5.43
N ILE A 57 3.14 -11.58 -6.47
CA ILE A 57 3.36 -10.14 -6.68
C ILE A 57 2.86 -9.33 -5.49
N GLU A 58 1.65 -9.61 -5.02
CA GLU A 58 1.00 -8.82 -3.97
C GLU A 58 1.52 -9.08 -2.56
N SER A 59 1.91 -10.33 -2.27
CA SER A 59 2.18 -10.74 -0.89
C SER A 59 3.61 -11.17 -0.62
N TYR A 60 4.43 -11.38 -1.66
CA TYR A 60 5.82 -11.82 -1.51
C TYR A 60 6.83 -10.87 -2.17
N THR A 61 6.36 -9.85 -2.88
CA THR A 61 7.25 -8.84 -3.49
C THR A 61 6.77 -7.41 -3.21
N ARG A 62 7.74 -6.48 -3.14
CA ARG A 62 7.50 -5.04 -3.12
C ARG A 62 8.56 -4.38 -3.99
N GLU A 63 8.24 -4.17 -5.26
CA GLU A 63 9.16 -3.59 -6.24
C GLU A 63 8.41 -3.01 -7.43
N SER A 64 8.98 -2.01 -8.09
CA SER A 64 8.49 -1.48 -9.37
C SER A 64 8.78 -2.40 -10.56
N GLY A 65 9.89 -3.13 -10.51
CA GLY A 65 10.32 -4.11 -11.52
C GLY A 65 9.84 -5.53 -11.24
N VAL A 66 10.63 -6.52 -11.68
CA VAL A 66 10.33 -7.96 -11.58
C VAL A 66 11.47 -8.80 -10.99
N ARG A 67 12.52 -8.16 -10.43
CA ARG A 67 13.67 -8.90 -9.88
C ARG A 67 13.35 -9.71 -8.64
N GLN A 68 12.53 -9.18 -7.72
CA GLN A 68 12.09 -9.94 -6.55
C GLN A 68 11.12 -11.04 -6.97
N LEU A 69 10.24 -10.76 -7.93
CA LEU A 69 9.32 -11.74 -8.50
C LEU A 69 10.09 -12.93 -9.08
N GLU A 70 11.13 -12.66 -9.88
CA GLU A 70 12.03 -13.70 -10.40
C GLU A 70 12.64 -14.53 -9.28
N LYS A 71 13.18 -13.89 -8.23
CA LYS A 71 13.75 -14.58 -7.06
C LYS A 71 12.74 -15.46 -6.34
N GLN A 72 11.48 -15.02 -6.20
CA GLN A 72 10.45 -15.82 -5.55
C GLN A 72 10.04 -17.02 -6.42
N ILE A 73 9.92 -16.84 -7.74
CA ILE A 73 9.65 -17.93 -8.69
C ILE A 73 10.80 -18.93 -8.65
N ASN A 74 12.06 -18.48 -8.72
CA ASN A 74 13.25 -19.32 -8.59
C ASN A 74 13.24 -20.11 -7.29
N LYS A 75 12.96 -19.47 -6.15
CA LYS A 75 12.88 -20.13 -4.83
C LYS A 75 11.83 -21.25 -4.83
N ALA A 76 10.65 -20.99 -5.40
CA ALA A 76 9.58 -22.01 -5.52
C ALA A 76 10.00 -23.17 -6.41
N MET A 77 10.58 -22.88 -7.58
CA MET A 77 11.06 -23.91 -8.53
C MET A 77 12.19 -24.76 -7.94
N ARG A 78 13.16 -24.13 -7.28
CA ARG A 78 14.24 -24.88 -6.61
C ARG A 78 13.72 -25.82 -5.52
N LYS A 79 12.70 -25.40 -4.75
CA LYS A 79 12.09 -26.28 -3.74
C LYS A 79 11.34 -27.43 -4.35
N LEU A 80 10.68 -27.22 -5.49
CA LEU A 80 10.04 -28.29 -6.27
C LEU A 80 11.09 -29.26 -6.84
N ALA A 81 12.17 -28.75 -7.42
CA ALA A 81 13.26 -29.55 -7.95
C ALA A 81 13.93 -30.40 -6.85
N PHE A 82 14.16 -29.82 -5.67
CA PHE A 82 14.69 -30.53 -4.52
C PHE A 82 13.75 -31.69 -4.10
N LYS A 83 12.45 -31.44 -3.95
CA LYS A 83 11.48 -32.49 -3.61
C LYS A 83 11.40 -33.55 -4.68
N GLN A 84 11.41 -33.17 -5.97
CA GLN A 84 11.46 -34.11 -7.09
C GLN A 84 12.69 -35.01 -7.03
N ALA A 85 13.86 -34.47 -6.73
CA ALA A 85 15.10 -35.24 -6.64
C ALA A 85 15.08 -36.22 -5.46
N MET A 86 14.49 -35.83 -4.32
CA MET A 86 14.40 -36.67 -3.13
C MET A 86 13.33 -37.75 -3.24
N ASP A 87 12.13 -37.37 -3.67
CA ASP A 87 10.93 -38.23 -3.63
C ASP A 87 10.63 -38.90 -4.99
N LYS A 88 11.40 -38.57 -6.04
CA LYS A 88 11.18 -38.96 -7.43
C LYS A 88 9.79 -38.59 -7.96
N GLN A 89 9.10 -37.68 -7.31
CA GLN A 89 7.77 -37.23 -7.69
C GLN A 89 7.61 -35.76 -7.38
N LEU A 90 6.97 -35.00 -8.28
CA LEU A 90 6.59 -33.62 -8.04
C LEU A 90 5.46 -33.57 -7.03
N PRO A 91 5.58 -32.76 -5.97
CA PRO A 91 4.49 -32.59 -5.00
C PRO A 91 3.31 -31.84 -5.61
N TYR A 92 3.57 -31.00 -6.61
CA TYR A 92 2.55 -30.19 -7.27
C TYR A 92 2.88 -30.01 -8.76
N THR A 93 2.00 -30.43 -9.65
CA THR A 93 2.05 -30.10 -11.09
C THR A 93 1.32 -28.80 -11.38
N LYS A 94 0.31 -28.44 -10.56
CA LYS A 94 -0.39 -27.15 -10.60
C LYS A 94 -0.18 -26.41 -9.29
N ILE A 95 0.51 -25.27 -9.36
CA ILE A 95 0.79 -24.43 -8.20
C ILE A 95 -0.34 -23.42 -8.07
N THR A 96 -1.14 -23.59 -7.01
CA THR A 96 -2.26 -22.72 -6.60
C THR A 96 -1.84 -21.81 -5.43
N PRO A 97 -2.56 -20.72 -5.12
CA PRO A 97 -2.19 -19.78 -4.06
C PRO A 97 -2.01 -20.43 -2.68
N ASP A 98 -2.76 -21.48 -2.36
CA ASP A 98 -2.67 -22.25 -1.11
C ASP A 98 -1.36 -23.02 -0.94
N LYS A 99 -0.67 -23.32 -2.04
CA LYS A 99 0.63 -24.02 -2.02
C LYS A 99 1.82 -23.08 -1.80
N LEU A 100 1.59 -21.76 -1.86
CA LEU A 100 2.68 -20.79 -1.74
C LEU A 100 3.33 -20.78 -0.37
N GLU A 101 2.58 -20.97 0.71
CA GLU A 101 3.17 -21.03 2.05
C GLU A 101 4.13 -22.22 2.22
N ASP A 102 3.79 -23.37 1.63
CA ASP A 102 4.73 -24.50 1.63
C ASP A 102 6.00 -24.20 0.81
N LEU A 103 5.87 -23.50 -0.31
CA LEU A 103 6.99 -23.23 -1.21
C LEU A 103 7.83 -22.01 -0.78
N LEU A 104 7.20 -20.95 -0.34
CA LEU A 104 7.86 -19.65 -0.07
C LEU A 104 7.93 -19.29 1.41
N GLY A 105 7.13 -19.95 2.25
CA GLY A 105 6.89 -19.57 3.64
C GLY A 105 5.75 -18.58 3.79
N LYS A 106 5.53 -18.09 5.00
CA LYS A 106 4.49 -17.09 5.28
C LYS A 106 4.72 -15.83 4.44
N PRO A 107 3.66 -15.24 3.87
CA PRO A 107 3.79 -14.02 3.10
C PRO A 107 4.32 -12.89 3.99
N PRO A 108 5.40 -12.20 3.58
CA PRO A 108 5.95 -11.08 4.35
C PRO A 108 5.08 -9.82 4.29
N PHE A 109 4.22 -9.72 3.27
CA PHE A 109 3.34 -8.58 3.08
C PHE A 109 1.88 -9.05 3.17
N THR A 110 1.21 -8.68 4.24
CA THR A 110 -0.24 -8.83 4.38
C THR A 110 -0.86 -7.48 4.07
N ARG A 111 -1.74 -7.43 3.10
CA ARG A 111 -2.65 -6.29 2.97
C ARG A 111 -3.74 -6.48 4.02
N ASP A 112 -3.56 -5.88 5.18
CA ASP A 112 -4.67 -5.65 6.10
C ASP A 112 -5.59 -4.62 5.47
N ILE A 113 -6.51 -5.14 4.67
CA ILE A 113 -7.58 -4.32 4.12
C ILE A 113 -8.57 -4.15 5.27
N TYR A 114 -8.74 -2.91 5.74
CA TYR A 114 -9.94 -2.53 6.47
C TYR A 114 -11.14 -2.76 5.55
N GLN A 115 -11.63 -3.99 5.54
CA GLN A 115 -12.76 -4.38 4.68
C GLN A 115 -14.02 -3.66 5.15
N GLY A 116 -14.35 -2.63 4.42
CA GLY A 116 -15.52 -1.81 4.64
C GLY A 116 -15.33 -0.81 5.78
N ASN A 117 -15.71 0.42 5.57
CA ASN A 117 -15.69 1.53 6.52
C ASN A 117 -16.61 1.22 7.71
N LYS A 118 -16.17 0.33 8.61
CA LYS A 118 -16.96 -0.09 9.79
C LYS A 118 -16.96 0.98 10.87
N TYR A 119 -15.96 1.84 10.87
CA TYR A 119 -15.72 2.82 11.93
C TYR A 119 -15.74 4.24 11.38
N ALA A 120 -16.34 5.18 12.14
CA ALA A 120 -16.15 6.60 11.89
C ALA A 120 -14.71 6.98 12.19
N GLY A 121 -14.18 7.97 11.46
CA GLY A 121 -12.78 8.39 11.61
C GLY A 121 -11.77 7.56 10.82
N VAL A 122 -12.20 6.52 10.08
CA VAL A 122 -11.30 5.74 9.21
C VAL A 122 -11.56 6.08 7.75
N VAL A 123 -10.52 6.50 7.04
CA VAL A 123 -10.59 6.89 5.63
C VAL A 123 -9.46 6.29 4.84
N THR A 124 -9.76 5.85 3.64
CA THR A 124 -8.77 5.30 2.70
C THR A 124 -8.15 6.45 1.89
N GLY A 125 -6.84 6.58 1.98
CA GLY A 125 -6.03 7.43 1.13
C GLY A 125 -5.28 6.64 0.08
N LEU A 126 -4.79 7.33 -0.93
CA LEU A 126 -3.90 6.79 -1.94
C LEU A 126 -2.52 7.43 -1.77
N ALA A 127 -1.50 6.60 -1.85
CA ALA A 127 -0.11 7.03 -1.84
C ALA A 127 0.63 6.49 -3.07
N TRP A 128 1.57 7.27 -3.55
CA TRP A 128 2.53 6.82 -4.55
C TRP A 128 3.85 6.49 -3.87
N THR A 129 4.37 5.31 -4.15
CA THR A 129 5.66 4.86 -3.62
C THR A 129 6.58 4.48 -4.78
N SER A 130 7.87 4.32 -4.52
CA SER A 130 8.84 3.83 -5.51
C SER A 130 8.49 2.44 -6.09
N VAL A 131 7.54 1.75 -5.47
CA VAL A 131 7.10 0.41 -5.89
C VAL A 131 5.68 0.40 -6.49
N GLY A 132 5.08 1.58 -6.67
CA GLY A 132 3.76 1.77 -7.27
C GLY A 132 2.76 2.42 -6.33
N GLY A 133 1.49 2.42 -6.73
CA GLY A 133 0.40 2.92 -5.91
C GLY A 133 0.14 2.05 -4.69
N GLU A 134 -0.08 2.66 -3.54
CA GLU A 134 -0.37 2.00 -2.28
C GLU A 134 -1.59 2.62 -1.60
N ILE A 135 -2.32 1.81 -0.85
CA ILE A 135 -3.46 2.27 -0.06
C ILE A 135 -2.95 2.62 1.33
N LEU A 136 -3.29 3.82 1.79
CA LEU A 136 -3.09 4.26 3.17
C LEU A 136 -4.42 4.28 3.90
N PHE A 137 -4.43 3.82 5.14
CA PHE A 137 -5.54 4.08 6.05
C PHE A 137 -5.17 5.24 6.97
N ILE A 138 -6.09 6.19 7.14
CA ILE A 138 -5.96 7.28 8.08
C ILE A 138 -7.05 7.10 9.11
N GLU A 139 -6.63 6.99 10.36
CA GLU A 139 -7.51 6.77 11.50
C GLU A 139 -7.49 8.00 12.40
N THR A 140 -8.65 8.59 12.65
CA THR A 140 -8.82 9.66 13.63
C THR A 140 -9.63 9.17 14.81
N SER A 141 -9.07 9.31 15.99
CA SER A 141 -9.73 9.01 17.27
C SER A 141 -9.85 10.27 18.13
N LEU A 142 -10.94 10.35 18.87
CA LEU A 142 -11.22 11.43 19.81
C LEU A 142 -11.12 10.89 21.23
N SER A 143 -10.44 11.61 22.11
CA SER A 143 -10.34 11.31 23.54
C SER A 143 -10.59 12.54 24.38
N LYS A 144 -11.27 12.40 25.52
CA LYS A 144 -11.49 13.52 26.44
C LYS A 144 -10.16 14.08 26.93
N GLY A 145 -10.02 15.40 26.88
CA GLY A 145 -8.81 16.10 27.32
C GLY A 145 -9.04 17.61 27.40
N LYS A 146 -8.24 18.30 28.18
CA LYS A 146 -8.45 19.72 28.49
C LYS A 146 -7.86 20.71 27.47
N ALA A 147 -7.26 20.27 26.38
CA ALA A 147 -6.42 21.17 25.58
C ALA A 147 -6.56 21.07 24.05
N GLY A 148 -7.52 20.32 23.54
CA GLY A 148 -7.65 20.18 22.06
C GLY A 148 -6.37 19.71 21.37
N LYS A 149 -5.56 18.87 22.04
CA LYS A 149 -4.23 18.46 21.57
C LYS A 149 -4.34 17.62 20.32
N LEU A 150 -3.56 17.97 19.29
CA LEU A 150 -3.33 17.11 18.12
C LEU A 150 -2.14 16.19 18.42
N THR A 151 -2.36 14.89 18.24
CA THR A 151 -1.31 13.86 18.30
C THR A 151 -1.25 13.15 16.96
N LEU A 152 -0.04 13.00 16.44
CA LEU A 152 0.22 12.36 15.15
C LEU A 152 1.14 11.15 15.35
N THR A 153 0.77 9.99 14.80
CA THR A 153 1.57 8.76 14.87
C THR A 153 1.53 8.00 13.53
N GLY A 154 2.51 7.15 13.28
CA GLY A 154 2.60 6.35 12.05
C GLY A 154 3.86 6.60 11.22
N ASN A 155 4.93 7.11 11.84
CA ASN A 155 6.21 7.42 11.18
C ASN A 155 6.03 8.44 10.04
N LEU A 156 5.39 9.60 10.38
CA LEU A 156 5.07 10.66 9.44
C LEU A 156 6.24 11.62 9.30
N GLY A 157 6.58 11.95 8.06
CA GLY A 157 7.52 13.03 7.73
C GLY A 157 6.93 14.41 8.02
N ASP A 158 7.76 15.43 7.88
CA ASP A 158 7.39 16.78 8.32
C ASP A 158 6.32 17.42 7.42
N VAL A 159 6.36 17.17 6.11
CA VAL A 159 5.35 17.66 5.17
C VAL A 159 3.96 17.05 5.48
N MET A 160 3.91 15.75 5.80
CA MET A 160 2.65 15.11 6.17
C MET A 160 2.11 15.59 7.52
N LYS A 161 2.99 15.89 8.49
CA LYS A 161 2.60 16.51 9.76
C LYS A 161 2.01 17.91 9.56
N GLU A 162 2.64 18.73 8.72
CA GLU A 162 2.13 20.05 8.35
C GLU A 162 0.78 19.95 7.65
N SER A 163 0.63 19.02 6.72
CA SER A 163 -0.65 18.73 6.04
C SER A 163 -1.75 18.36 7.03
N ALA A 164 -1.42 17.61 8.09
CA ALA A 164 -2.39 17.28 9.14
C ALA A 164 -2.82 18.51 9.98
N VAL A 165 -1.91 19.42 10.23
CA VAL A 165 -2.23 20.70 10.90
C VAL A 165 -3.14 21.55 10.03
N ILE A 166 -2.83 21.70 8.74
CA ILE A 166 -3.67 22.44 7.78
C ILE A 166 -5.07 21.84 7.70
N ALA A 167 -5.16 20.52 7.61
CA ALA A 167 -6.43 19.80 7.56
C ALA A 167 -7.28 20.05 8.83
N LEU A 168 -6.67 20.02 10.00
CA LEU A 168 -7.35 20.29 11.26
C LEU A 168 -7.84 21.75 11.32
N GLU A 169 -7.00 22.71 10.98
CA GLU A 169 -7.38 24.14 11.00
C GLU A 169 -8.49 24.45 9.98
N TYR A 170 -8.47 23.81 8.81
CA TYR A 170 -9.57 23.88 7.86
C TYR A 170 -10.89 23.36 8.46
N VAL A 171 -10.87 22.18 9.09
CA VAL A 171 -12.07 21.63 9.73
C VAL A 171 -12.56 22.49 10.87
N LYS A 172 -11.67 23.04 11.71
CA LYS A 172 -12.04 24.00 12.77
C LYS A 172 -12.74 25.24 12.22
N ALA A 173 -12.18 25.83 11.17
CA ALA A 173 -12.73 27.03 10.55
C ALA A 173 -14.13 26.80 9.92
N HIS A 174 -14.45 25.57 9.57
CA HIS A 174 -15.70 25.20 8.90
C HIS A 174 -16.58 24.27 9.75
N ILE A 175 -16.36 24.20 11.06
CA ILE A 175 -17.03 23.24 11.95
C ILE A 175 -18.54 23.39 11.96
N SER A 176 -19.07 24.59 11.76
CA SER A 176 -20.51 24.87 11.65
C SER A 176 -21.17 24.13 10.49
N ALA A 177 -20.47 23.95 9.38
CA ALA A 177 -20.97 23.18 8.22
C ALA A 177 -21.14 21.68 8.54
N LEU A 178 -20.48 21.19 9.58
CA LEU A 178 -20.61 19.81 10.05
C LEU A 178 -21.72 19.64 11.11
N ASN A 179 -22.40 20.72 11.52
CA ASN A 179 -23.36 20.75 12.62
C ASN A 179 -22.77 20.25 13.96
N VAL A 180 -21.51 20.58 14.21
CA VAL A 180 -20.77 20.23 15.44
C VAL A 180 -20.45 21.50 16.20
N ASP A 181 -20.62 21.48 17.53
CA ASP A 181 -20.26 22.60 18.40
C ASP A 181 -18.73 22.78 18.46
N TYR A 182 -18.23 24.03 18.23
CA TYR A 182 -16.80 24.34 18.25
C TYR A 182 -16.11 24.00 19.57
N ARG A 183 -16.85 23.97 20.69
CA ARG A 183 -16.35 23.62 22.03
C ARG A 183 -15.83 22.18 22.11
N ILE A 184 -16.09 21.35 21.10
CA ILE A 184 -15.51 20.01 21.03
C ILE A 184 -13.97 20.06 21.05
N PHE A 185 -13.37 21.07 20.44
CA PHE A 185 -11.93 21.24 20.41
C PHE A 185 -11.31 21.70 21.76
N GLU A 186 -12.13 22.18 22.70
CA GLU A 186 -11.68 22.53 24.05
C GLU A 186 -11.70 21.31 24.99
N GLN A 187 -12.54 20.33 24.69
CA GLN A 187 -12.82 19.20 25.57
C GLN A 187 -12.25 17.87 25.06
N TRP A 188 -11.85 17.80 23.80
CA TRP A 188 -11.41 16.57 23.16
C TRP A 188 -10.05 16.76 22.48
N ASN A 189 -9.19 15.79 22.70
CA ASN A 189 -7.95 15.65 21.96
C ASN A 189 -8.21 14.86 20.68
N ILE A 190 -7.47 15.18 19.64
CA ILE A 190 -7.54 14.52 18.34
C ILE A 190 -6.25 13.73 18.15
N HIS A 191 -6.37 12.43 17.89
CA HIS A 191 -5.26 11.58 17.55
C HIS A 191 -5.44 11.05 16.13
N ILE A 192 -4.48 11.36 15.27
CA ILE A 192 -4.42 10.84 13.90
C ILE A 192 -3.32 9.80 13.84
N HIS A 193 -3.67 8.62 13.41
CA HIS A 193 -2.75 7.51 13.22
C HIS A 193 -2.78 7.04 11.77
N VAL A 194 -1.60 6.81 11.19
CA VAL A 194 -1.47 6.16 9.89
C VAL A 194 -0.75 4.84 10.10
N PRO A 195 -1.44 3.70 10.02
CA PRO A 195 -0.89 2.37 10.25
C PRO A 195 0.35 2.05 9.40
N GLU A 196 1.01 0.94 9.72
CA GLU A 196 2.31 0.53 9.16
C GLU A 196 3.46 1.50 9.53
N GLY A 197 3.64 1.73 10.83
CA GLY A 197 4.66 2.64 11.37
C GLY A 197 6.11 2.30 11.01
N ALA A 198 6.39 1.09 10.53
CA ALA A 198 7.71 0.70 10.04
C ALA A 198 8.07 1.37 8.70
N THR A 199 7.06 1.79 7.91
CA THR A 199 7.25 2.45 6.62
C THR A 199 7.14 3.97 6.79
N PRO A 200 8.19 4.75 6.48
CA PRO A 200 8.12 6.20 6.50
C PRO A 200 7.09 6.70 5.48
N LYS A 201 6.28 7.68 5.89
CA LYS A 201 5.25 8.30 5.05
C LYS A 201 5.42 9.80 5.08
N ASP A 202 5.48 10.43 3.92
CA ASP A 202 5.61 11.88 3.80
C ASP A 202 4.88 12.40 2.56
N GLY A 203 4.64 13.71 2.52
CA GLY A 203 4.02 14.41 1.41
C GLY A 203 2.66 15.03 1.75
N PRO A 204 2.21 16.01 0.95
CA PRO A 204 0.98 16.76 1.18
C PRO A 204 -0.28 16.04 0.72
N SER A 205 -0.14 14.96 -0.06
CA SER A 205 -1.23 14.28 -0.77
C SER A 205 -2.30 13.66 0.13
N ALA A 206 -2.00 13.46 1.41
CA ALA A 206 -2.95 12.94 2.39
C ALA A 206 -3.90 14.02 2.98
N GLY A 207 -3.74 15.29 2.62
CA GLY A 207 -4.45 16.40 3.25
C GLY A 207 -5.97 16.25 3.23
N ILE A 208 -6.56 15.99 2.08
CA ILE A 208 -8.02 15.79 1.97
C ILE A 208 -8.49 14.55 2.73
N THR A 209 -7.69 13.48 2.73
CA THR A 209 -7.98 12.25 3.45
C THR A 209 -7.99 12.48 4.96
N ILE A 210 -7.02 13.24 5.46
CA ILE A 210 -6.92 13.61 6.88
C ILE A 210 -8.12 14.50 7.27
N ALA A 211 -8.44 15.52 6.49
CA ALA A 211 -9.58 16.40 6.75
C ALA A 211 -10.90 15.60 6.80
N THR A 212 -11.09 14.67 5.87
CA THR A 212 -12.26 13.79 5.84
C THR A 212 -12.30 12.84 7.04
N SER A 213 -11.14 12.32 7.47
CA SER A 213 -11.02 11.47 8.66
C SER A 213 -11.41 12.22 9.95
N ILE A 214 -10.92 13.45 10.10
CA ILE A 214 -11.29 14.32 11.23
C ILE A 214 -12.78 14.61 11.20
N ALA A 215 -13.35 15.04 10.07
CA ALA A 215 -14.77 15.32 9.91
C ALA A 215 -15.64 14.10 10.21
N SER A 216 -15.23 12.93 9.75
CA SER A 216 -15.88 11.65 10.02
C SER A 216 -15.88 11.31 11.52
N ALA A 217 -14.73 11.49 12.20
CA ALA A 217 -14.61 11.27 13.64
C ALA A 217 -15.47 12.23 14.46
N LEU A 218 -15.46 13.52 14.12
CA LEU A 218 -16.24 14.56 14.82
C LEU A 218 -17.76 14.37 14.66
N THR A 219 -18.20 13.98 13.47
CA THR A 219 -19.62 13.78 13.18
C THR A 219 -20.12 12.38 13.48
N GLN A 220 -19.22 11.42 13.81
CA GLN A 220 -19.51 9.99 13.95
C GLN A 220 -20.15 9.38 12.71
N ARG A 221 -19.96 9.99 11.55
CA ARG A 221 -20.46 9.49 10.26
C ARG A 221 -19.35 8.71 9.55
N LYS A 222 -19.70 7.50 9.12
CA LYS A 222 -18.79 6.62 8.37
C LYS A 222 -18.59 7.16 6.95
N VAL A 223 -17.37 7.06 6.44
CA VAL A 223 -17.10 7.36 5.04
C VAL A 223 -17.68 6.25 4.15
N ARG A 224 -18.13 6.62 2.97
CA ARG A 224 -18.72 5.70 1.99
C ARG A 224 -17.75 4.56 1.66
N LYS A 225 -18.28 3.34 1.54
CA LYS A 225 -17.49 2.17 1.09
C LYS A 225 -16.91 2.40 -0.30
N ASN A 226 -15.78 1.78 -0.58
CA ASN A 226 -15.09 1.84 -1.86
C ASN A 226 -14.76 3.29 -2.31
N THR A 227 -14.50 4.17 -1.35
CA THR A 227 -14.06 5.53 -1.60
C THR A 227 -12.63 5.67 -1.09
N ALA A 228 -11.74 6.05 -1.98
CA ALA A 228 -10.37 6.47 -1.65
C ALA A 228 -10.15 7.87 -2.20
N MET A 229 -9.26 8.61 -1.58
CA MET A 229 -8.98 9.97 -1.97
C MET A 229 -7.51 10.33 -1.81
N THR A 230 -7.07 11.30 -2.59
CA THR A 230 -5.74 11.90 -2.50
C THR A 230 -5.82 13.35 -2.95
N GLY A 231 -5.02 14.21 -2.36
CA GLY A 231 -4.97 15.62 -2.71
C GLY A 231 -4.44 16.46 -1.55
N GLU A 232 -3.71 17.50 -1.88
CA GLU A 232 -3.29 18.51 -0.93
C GLU A 232 -4.47 19.43 -0.61
N ILE A 233 -4.74 19.69 0.67
CA ILE A 233 -5.79 20.63 1.08
C ILE A 233 -5.16 21.96 1.49
N THR A 234 -5.79 23.06 1.09
CA THR A 234 -5.42 24.41 1.53
C THR A 234 -6.31 24.87 2.69
N LEU A 235 -5.88 25.90 3.43
CA LEU A 235 -6.69 26.54 4.48
C LEU A 235 -8.04 27.09 3.98
N ARG A 236 -8.21 27.27 2.67
CA ARG A 236 -9.46 27.70 2.02
C ARG A 236 -10.30 26.54 1.50
N GLY A 237 -9.87 25.30 1.74
CA GLY A 237 -10.57 24.09 1.30
C GLY A 237 -10.41 23.75 -0.17
N LYS A 238 -9.50 24.44 -0.89
CA LYS A 238 -9.17 24.04 -2.25
C LYS A 238 -8.31 22.77 -2.19
N VAL A 239 -8.69 21.78 -2.98
CA VAL A 239 -7.89 20.56 -3.16
C VAL A 239 -7.00 20.75 -4.38
N LEU A 240 -5.70 20.68 -4.17
CA LEU A 240 -4.70 20.81 -5.22
C LEU A 240 -4.33 19.43 -5.78
N PRO A 241 -4.01 19.38 -7.09
CA PRO A 241 -3.54 18.15 -7.72
C PRO A 241 -2.20 17.70 -7.14
N VAL A 242 -2.01 16.40 -7.09
CA VAL A 242 -0.78 15.76 -6.61
C VAL A 242 -0.22 14.83 -7.67
N GLY A 243 1.08 14.57 -7.63
CA GLY A 243 1.72 13.63 -8.55
C GLY A 243 1.37 12.18 -8.26
N GLY A 244 1.52 11.30 -9.27
CA GLY A 244 1.41 9.85 -9.07
C GLY A 244 -0.01 9.28 -9.07
N ILE A 245 -0.94 9.95 -9.76
CA ILE A 245 -2.30 9.45 -9.98
C ILE A 245 -2.40 8.83 -11.36
#